data_95451f710bf27d63672d0b810bfd9e32
#
_entry.id   95451f710bf27d63672d0b810bfd9e32
#
_cell.length_a   1.000
_cell.length_b   1.000
_cell.length_c   1.000
_cell.angle_alpha   90.00
_cell.angle_beta   90.00
_cell.angle_gamma   90.00
#
_symmetry.space_group_name_H-M   'P 1'
#
loop_
_entity.id
_entity.type
_entity.pdbx_description
1 polymer ?
#
loop_
_entity_poly.entity_id
_entity_poly.type
_entity_poly.pdbx_seq_one_letter_code
_entity_poly.pdbx_strand_id
1 'polypeptide(L)'
;MTIIVDDAGSGDLLFGVVIGAYREDTDQFTYDVIDVSFYQEVFCEKKFLNEASRIVLKLIKKLKAKPGEKIQICQGCIFDTAVTDLKEKYGEEIISKIRVIGEPQRLVEESYLDEIRNLGYEPLKDRESKRAKSFFHMMKWIKTNPKRLKFAKTGWPRLKRYKLFSRVNKIEPCSKTICSKCGKTCEVPFKPDGSRPVFCSDCWKK
;
A
#
# COMPACT_ATOMS: atom_id res chain seq x y z
N MET A 1 16.49 3.30 22.26
CA MET A 1 15.16 2.70 22.06
C MET A 1 14.68 3.10 20.69
N THR A 2 14.17 2.15 19.91
CA THR A 2 13.73 2.40 18.52
C THR A 2 12.41 1.67 18.27
N ILE A 3 11.49 2.35 17.62
CA ILE A 3 10.27 1.73 17.05
C ILE A 3 10.45 1.64 15.54
N ILE A 4 10.24 0.46 14.98
CA ILE A 4 10.35 0.20 13.55
C ILE A 4 8.94 -0.06 12.98
N VAL A 5 8.59 0.63 11.90
CA VAL A 5 7.29 0.51 11.22
C VAL A 5 7.50 -0.01 9.82
N ASP A 6 6.75 -1.05 9.45
CA ASP A 6 6.80 -1.65 8.11
C ASP A 6 5.41 -2.04 7.61
N ASP A 7 5.29 -2.36 6.31
CA ASP A 7 4.06 -2.84 5.69
C ASP A 7 4.24 -4.18 4.96
N ALA A 8 3.15 -4.92 4.89
CA ALA A 8 3.07 -6.12 4.06
C ALA A 8 1.79 -6.13 3.22
N GLY A 9 1.89 -6.69 2.02
CA GLY A 9 0.77 -6.84 1.12
C GLY A 9 0.44 -5.65 0.23
N SER A 10 1.18 -4.53 0.30
CA SER A 10 0.94 -3.33 -0.53
C SER A 10 0.98 -3.61 -2.04
N GLY A 11 1.82 -4.56 -2.46
CA GLY A 11 1.95 -5.00 -3.85
C GLY A 11 1.06 -6.18 -4.26
N ASP A 12 0.31 -6.76 -3.34
CA ASP A 12 -0.52 -7.94 -3.59
C ASP A 12 -1.95 -7.58 -4.00
N LEU A 13 -2.57 -8.44 -4.81
CA LEU A 13 -3.92 -8.23 -5.33
C LEU A 13 -5.00 -8.41 -4.26
N LEU A 14 -4.78 -9.32 -3.31
CA LEU A 14 -5.76 -9.69 -2.29
C LEU A 14 -5.54 -8.93 -0.99
N PHE A 15 -6.65 -8.79 -0.25
CA PHE A 15 -6.67 -8.20 1.07
C PHE A 15 -6.26 -6.71 1.09
N GLY A 16 -6.28 -6.08 2.25
CA GLY A 16 -5.77 -4.75 2.46
C GLY A 16 -4.24 -4.70 2.53
N VAL A 17 -3.74 -3.88 3.43
CA VAL A 17 -2.31 -3.83 3.77
C VAL A 17 -2.18 -3.92 5.27
N VAL A 18 -1.32 -4.82 5.73
CA VAL A 18 -0.94 -4.88 7.14
C VAL A 18 0.14 -3.84 7.39
N ILE A 19 -0.03 -3.03 8.41
CA ILE A 19 0.99 -2.14 8.95
C ILE A 19 1.37 -2.64 10.33
N GLY A 20 2.63 -2.93 10.54
CA GLY A 20 3.18 -3.36 11.82
C GLY A 20 4.10 -2.33 12.44
N ALA A 21 4.15 -2.31 13.76
CA ALA A 21 5.11 -1.56 14.54
C ALA A 21 5.76 -2.48 15.55
N TYR A 22 7.08 -2.46 15.57
CA TYR A 22 7.93 -3.30 16.42
C TYR A 22 8.84 -2.43 17.27
N ARG A 23 8.91 -2.71 18.56
CA ARG A 23 9.80 -2.07 19.50
C ARG A 23 10.97 -2.99 19.85
N GLU A 24 12.17 -2.61 19.47
CA GLU A 24 13.37 -3.45 19.60
C GLU A 24 13.74 -3.80 21.04
N ASP A 25 13.63 -2.84 21.97
CA ASP A 25 14.10 -3.01 23.36
C ASP A 25 13.23 -3.93 24.22
N THR A 26 11.98 -4.12 23.85
CA THR A 26 11.01 -4.94 24.59
C THR A 26 10.46 -6.10 23.79
N ASP A 27 10.92 -6.26 22.55
CA ASP A 27 10.43 -7.29 21.61
C ASP A 27 8.89 -7.25 21.43
N GLN A 28 8.33 -6.05 21.55
CA GLN A 28 6.88 -5.85 21.42
C GLN A 28 6.49 -5.58 19.98
N PHE A 29 5.58 -6.38 19.47
CA PHE A 29 5.00 -6.21 18.15
C PHE A 29 3.50 -5.93 18.23
N THR A 30 3.01 -5.07 17.37
CA THR A 30 1.58 -4.82 17.18
C THR A 30 1.32 -4.43 15.74
N TYR A 31 0.17 -4.78 15.20
CA TYR A 31 -0.23 -4.42 13.85
C TYR A 31 -1.69 -3.99 13.78
N ASP A 32 -2.03 -3.39 12.65
CA ASP A 32 -3.39 -3.08 12.24
C ASP A 32 -3.48 -3.15 10.71
N VAL A 33 -4.68 -3.12 10.15
CA VAL A 33 -4.93 -3.36 8.73
C VAL A 33 -5.58 -2.15 8.08
N ILE A 34 -5.03 -1.73 6.94
CA ILE A 34 -5.77 -0.88 6.00
C ILE A 34 -6.74 -1.79 5.27
N ASP A 35 -8.03 -1.57 5.45
CA ASP A 35 -9.07 -2.39 4.82
C ASP A 35 -8.98 -2.34 3.29
N VAL A 36 -9.34 -3.44 2.64
CA VAL A 36 -9.29 -3.57 1.18
C VAL A 36 -10.18 -2.55 0.47
N SER A 37 -11.24 -2.06 1.09
CA SER A 37 -12.14 -1.04 0.53
C SER A 37 -11.41 0.24 0.13
N PHE A 38 -10.37 0.65 0.87
CA PHE A 38 -9.51 1.78 0.51
C PHE A 38 -8.78 1.61 -0.84
N TYR A 39 -8.68 0.38 -1.32
CA TYR A 39 -8.06 0.02 -2.60
C TYR A 39 -9.07 -0.39 -3.67
N GLN A 40 -10.36 -0.35 -3.35
CA GLN A 40 -11.47 -0.63 -4.27
C GLN A 40 -12.10 0.64 -4.83
N GLU A 41 -11.95 1.76 -4.14
CA GLU A 41 -12.38 3.08 -4.56
C GLU A 41 -11.44 3.69 -5.61
N VAL A 42 -11.70 4.93 -5.96
CA VAL A 42 -10.90 5.69 -6.94
C VAL A 42 -9.48 5.87 -6.41
N PHE A 43 -8.54 5.11 -6.95
CA PHE A 43 -7.15 5.02 -6.49
C PHE A 43 -6.40 6.36 -6.50
N CYS A 44 -6.81 7.30 -7.34
CA CYS A 44 -6.18 8.62 -7.45
C CYS A 44 -6.40 9.51 -6.22
N GLU A 45 -7.43 9.28 -5.43
CA GLU A 45 -7.67 10.04 -4.19
C GLU A 45 -6.70 9.64 -3.07
N LYS A 46 -6.02 8.50 -3.22
CA LYS A 46 -5.01 7.99 -2.29
C LYS A 46 -5.44 8.02 -0.81
N LYS A 47 -6.73 7.84 -0.54
CA LYS A 47 -7.29 7.83 0.84
C LYS A 47 -6.56 6.85 1.77
N PHE A 48 -6.00 5.77 1.19
CA PHE A 48 -5.21 4.80 1.93
C PHE A 48 -3.96 5.40 2.60
N LEU A 49 -3.42 6.53 2.11
CA LEU A 49 -2.27 7.21 2.74
C LEU A 49 -2.66 7.85 4.08
N ASN A 50 -3.84 8.46 4.15
CA ASN A 50 -4.36 9.05 5.39
C ASN A 50 -4.70 7.94 6.39
N GLU A 51 -5.25 6.83 5.91
CA GLU A 51 -5.53 5.66 6.74
C GLU A 51 -4.24 5.02 7.27
N ALA A 52 -3.20 4.92 6.43
CA ALA A 52 -1.87 4.47 6.84
C ALA A 52 -1.31 5.36 7.97
N SER A 53 -1.39 6.69 7.82
CA SER A 53 -0.95 7.62 8.86
C SER A 53 -1.73 7.44 10.16
N ARG A 54 -3.06 7.33 10.08
CA ARG A 54 -3.90 7.08 11.25
C ARG A 54 -3.49 5.80 11.99
N ILE A 55 -3.24 4.72 11.24
CA ILE A 55 -2.81 3.43 11.80
C ILE A 55 -1.44 3.57 12.44
N VAL A 56 -0.46 4.14 11.76
CA VAL A 56 0.90 4.33 12.30
C VAL A 56 0.86 5.10 13.62
N LEU A 57 0.14 6.21 13.68
CA LEU A 57 -0.02 7.00 14.91
C LEU A 57 -0.67 6.19 16.04
N LYS A 58 -1.69 5.36 15.71
CA LYS A 58 -2.35 4.46 16.66
C LYS A 58 -1.38 3.42 17.23
N LEU A 59 -0.57 2.78 16.36
CA LEU A 59 0.37 1.74 16.76
C LEU A 59 1.51 2.30 17.64
N ILE A 60 2.06 3.47 17.27
CA ILE A 60 3.08 4.16 18.07
C ILE A 60 2.54 4.51 19.47
N LYS A 61 1.28 5.00 19.54
CA LYS A 61 0.62 5.26 20.82
C LYS A 61 0.43 3.97 21.63
N LYS A 62 0.01 2.88 20.96
CA LYS A 62 -0.19 1.56 21.61
C LYS A 62 1.10 1.00 22.19
N LEU A 63 2.24 1.20 21.51
CA LEU A 63 3.56 0.86 22.01
C LEU A 63 4.08 1.83 23.07
N LYS A 64 3.33 2.89 23.43
CA LYS A 64 3.69 3.88 24.43
C LYS A 64 5.05 4.54 24.13
N ALA A 65 5.23 5.02 22.89
CA ALA A 65 6.45 5.70 22.49
C ALA A 65 6.80 6.82 23.46
N LYS A 66 8.08 6.88 23.88
CA LYS A 66 8.59 7.87 24.80
C LYS A 66 9.06 9.13 24.05
N PRO A 67 9.06 10.30 24.69
CA PRO A 67 9.66 11.50 24.09
C PRO A 67 11.13 11.25 23.70
N GLY A 68 11.52 11.65 22.49
CA GLY A 68 12.87 11.45 21.97
C GLY A 68 13.21 10.03 21.49
N GLU A 69 12.27 9.09 21.53
CA GLU A 69 12.47 7.74 21.00
C GLU A 69 12.52 7.75 19.48
N LYS A 70 13.51 7.09 18.88
CA LYS A 70 13.66 7.03 17.43
C LYS A 70 12.53 6.21 16.79
N ILE A 71 11.97 6.73 15.72
CA ILE A 71 10.95 6.03 14.91
C ILE A 71 11.50 5.86 13.49
N GLN A 72 11.71 4.63 13.12
CA GLN A 72 12.19 4.23 11.80
C GLN A 72 11.04 3.65 10.97
N ILE A 73 10.85 4.17 9.77
CA ILE A 73 9.72 3.79 8.91
C ILE A 73 10.24 3.27 7.58
N CYS A 74 9.62 2.23 7.07
CA CYS A 74 9.91 1.69 5.74
C CYS A 74 9.83 2.78 4.65
N GLN A 75 10.71 2.69 3.65
CA GLN A 75 10.81 3.64 2.53
C GLN A 75 9.60 3.61 1.59
N GLY A 76 8.63 2.72 1.80
CA GLY A 76 7.42 2.61 0.98
C GLY A 76 6.63 3.92 0.90
N CYS A 77 6.14 4.26 -0.29
CA CYS A 77 5.34 5.47 -0.51
C CYS A 77 4.00 5.47 0.25
N ILE A 78 3.58 4.33 0.76
CA ILE A 78 2.40 4.20 1.63
C ILE A 78 2.53 5.00 2.93
N PHE A 79 3.76 5.28 3.35
CA PHE A 79 4.07 6.01 4.58
C PHE A 79 4.34 7.51 4.38
N ASP A 80 4.21 8.05 3.15
CA ASP A 80 4.58 9.46 2.91
C ASP A 80 3.80 10.43 3.80
N THR A 81 2.48 10.27 3.91
CA THR A 81 1.64 11.08 4.82
C THR A 81 2.00 10.82 6.28
N ALA A 82 2.19 9.55 6.68
CA ALA A 82 2.54 9.21 8.05
C ALA A 82 3.86 9.84 8.50
N VAL A 83 4.87 9.87 7.63
CA VAL A 83 6.16 10.53 7.93
C VAL A 83 5.98 12.02 8.16
N THR A 84 5.16 12.69 7.35
CA THR A 84 4.87 14.12 7.53
C THR A 84 4.18 14.38 8.86
N ASP A 85 3.12 13.64 9.16
CA ASP A 85 2.35 13.80 10.40
C ASP A 85 3.18 13.47 11.65
N LEU A 86 4.07 12.48 11.56
CA LEU A 86 4.97 12.13 12.65
C LEU A 86 6.05 13.18 12.90
N LYS A 87 6.65 13.75 11.85
CA LYS A 87 7.63 14.83 11.96
C LYS A 87 7.00 16.06 12.59
N GLU A 88 5.78 16.40 12.21
CA GLU A 88 5.04 17.51 12.80
C GLU A 88 4.76 17.27 14.30
N LYS A 89 4.40 16.05 14.65
CA LYS A 89 3.97 15.71 16.02
C LYS A 89 5.11 15.45 16.98
N TYR A 90 6.18 14.79 16.54
CA TYR A 90 7.25 14.27 17.41
C TYR A 90 8.61 14.93 17.16
N GLY A 91 8.74 15.72 16.12
CA GLY A 91 10.00 16.35 15.68
C GLY A 91 10.68 15.59 14.54
N GLU A 92 11.37 16.34 13.70
CA GLU A 92 12.01 15.79 12.49
C GLU A 92 13.20 14.89 12.80
N GLU A 93 13.94 15.19 13.85
CA GLU A 93 15.21 14.54 14.21
C GLU A 93 15.08 13.06 14.58
N ILE A 94 13.91 12.66 15.10
CA ILE A 94 13.69 11.29 15.57
C ILE A 94 13.04 10.39 14.51
N ILE A 95 12.60 10.94 13.37
CA ILE A 95 11.92 10.21 12.31
C ILE A 95 12.86 9.97 11.14
N SER A 96 13.06 8.71 10.76
CA SER A 96 13.88 8.35 9.61
C SER A 96 13.22 7.28 8.73
N LYS A 97 13.41 7.40 7.42
CA LYS A 97 13.04 6.36 6.46
C LYS A 97 14.19 5.37 6.30
N ILE A 98 13.91 4.08 6.44
CA ILE A 98 14.90 3.01 6.32
C ILE A 98 14.39 1.89 5.42
N ARG A 99 15.29 1.03 4.97
CA ARG A 99 14.92 -0.29 4.46
C ARG A 99 14.80 -1.23 5.66
N VAL A 100 13.59 -1.67 5.96
CA VAL A 100 13.34 -2.62 7.06
C VAL A 100 13.78 -4.01 6.64
N ILE A 101 14.48 -4.71 7.52
CA ILE A 101 14.96 -6.08 7.36
C ILE A 101 14.89 -6.80 8.72
N GLY A 102 14.97 -8.14 8.69
CA GLY A 102 15.04 -8.96 9.91
C GLY A 102 13.67 -9.15 10.57
N GLU A 103 13.69 -9.15 11.89
CA GLU A 103 12.53 -9.52 12.71
C GLU A 103 11.29 -8.65 12.48
N PRO A 104 11.39 -7.32 12.41
CA PRO A 104 10.22 -6.46 12.13
C PRO A 104 9.55 -6.81 10.82
N GLN A 105 10.33 -6.99 9.74
CA GLN A 105 9.80 -7.38 8.42
C GLN A 105 9.13 -8.75 8.49
N ARG A 106 9.77 -9.74 9.14
CA ARG A 106 9.24 -11.10 9.28
C ARG A 106 7.86 -11.10 9.96
N LEU A 107 7.73 -10.39 11.08
CA LEU A 107 6.49 -10.32 11.85
C LEU A 107 5.34 -9.68 11.06
N VAL A 108 5.61 -8.62 10.32
CA VAL A 108 4.59 -7.95 9.48
C VAL A 108 4.17 -8.85 8.33
N GLU A 109 5.12 -9.51 7.65
CA GLU A 109 4.84 -10.44 6.55
C GLU A 109 4.06 -11.68 7.06
N GLU A 110 4.41 -12.25 8.20
CA GLU A 110 3.66 -13.35 8.80
C GLU A 110 2.23 -12.95 9.15
N SER A 111 2.05 -11.77 9.77
CA SER A 111 0.71 -11.25 10.06
C SER A 111 -0.13 -11.10 8.79
N TYR A 112 0.45 -10.60 7.70
CA TYR A 112 -0.24 -10.53 6.41
C TYR A 112 -0.58 -11.92 5.86
N LEU A 113 0.34 -12.87 5.94
CA LEU A 113 0.10 -14.24 5.47
C LEU A 113 -1.04 -14.91 6.24
N ASP A 114 -1.12 -14.70 7.54
CA ASP A 114 -2.19 -15.25 8.37
C ASP A 114 -3.55 -14.62 8.03
N GLU A 115 -3.58 -13.30 7.81
CA GLU A 115 -4.79 -12.60 7.39
C GLU A 115 -5.32 -13.11 6.04
N ILE A 116 -4.46 -13.33 5.06
CA ILE A 116 -4.91 -13.86 3.76
C ILE A 116 -5.29 -15.34 3.82
N ARG A 117 -4.68 -16.13 4.71
CA ARG A 117 -5.11 -17.51 4.98
C ARG A 117 -6.50 -17.56 5.63
N ASN A 118 -6.79 -16.60 6.51
CA ASN A 118 -8.13 -16.46 7.12
C ASN A 118 -9.22 -16.19 6.07
N LEU A 119 -8.87 -15.62 4.90
CA LEU A 119 -9.78 -15.49 3.76
C LEU A 119 -10.00 -16.84 2.99
N GLY A 120 -9.25 -17.87 3.34
CA GLY A 120 -9.23 -19.15 2.63
C GLY A 120 -8.32 -19.16 1.39
N TYR A 121 -7.34 -18.26 1.31
CA TYR A 121 -6.32 -18.24 0.26
C TYR A 121 -4.99 -18.73 0.79
N GLU A 122 -4.42 -19.76 0.17
CA GLU A 122 -3.09 -20.25 0.50
C GLU A 122 -2.04 -19.56 -0.40
N PRO A 123 -1.15 -18.74 0.16
CA PRO A 123 -0.13 -18.01 -0.59
C PRO A 123 0.98 -18.95 -1.09
N LEU A 124 1.63 -18.58 -2.21
CA LEU A 124 2.81 -19.27 -2.69
C LEU A 124 3.99 -19.03 -1.74
N LYS A 125 4.81 -20.05 -1.49
CA LYS A 125 6.02 -19.96 -0.65
C LYS A 125 7.02 -18.92 -1.16
N ASP A 126 7.11 -18.76 -2.49
CA ASP A 126 8.02 -17.84 -3.18
C ASP A 126 7.35 -16.52 -3.60
N ARG A 127 6.30 -16.08 -2.86
CA ARG A 127 5.48 -14.90 -3.14
C ARG A 127 6.30 -13.63 -3.39
N GLU A 128 7.24 -13.34 -2.52
CA GLU A 128 8.03 -12.10 -2.59
C GLU A 128 9.01 -12.08 -3.75
N SER A 129 9.66 -13.21 -4.03
CA SER A 129 10.63 -13.31 -5.13
C SER A 129 9.96 -13.45 -6.49
N LYS A 130 8.75 -14.02 -6.55
CA LYS A 130 8.00 -14.27 -7.79
C LYS A 130 6.67 -13.53 -7.82
N ARG A 131 6.69 -12.22 -7.62
CA ARG A 131 5.49 -11.35 -7.52
C ARG A 131 4.50 -11.53 -8.67
N ALA A 132 4.96 -11.66 -9.92
CA ALA A 132 4.08 -11.87 -11.06
C ALA A 132 3.33 -13.21 -10.96
N LYS A 133 4.01 -14.29 -10.57
CA LYS A 133 3.42 -15.61 -10.38
C LYS A 133 2.38 -15.58 -9.26
N SER A 134 2.70 -14.92 -8.14
CA SER A 134 1.80 -14.72 -7.01
C SER A 134 0.54 -13.95 -7.42
N PHE A 135 0.69 -12.86 -8.17
CA PHE A 135 -0.43 -12.09 -8.69
C PHE A 135 -1.39 -12.94 -9.53
N PHE A 136 -0.87 -13.74 -10.46
CA PHE A 136 -1.72 -14.61 -11.28
C PHE A 136 -2.34 -15.76 -10.48
N HIS A 137 -1.66 -16.25 -9.44
CA HIS A 137 -2.20 -17.25 -8.53
C HIS A 137 -3.39 -16.67 -7.73
N MET A 138 -3.27 -15.47 -7.18
CA MET A 138 -4.37 -14.73 -6.54
C MET A 138 -5.53 -14.51 -7.49
N MET A 139 -5.24 -14.09 -8.73
CA MET A 139 -6.27 -13.89 -9.75
C MET A 139 -7.00 -15.19 -10.11
N LYS A 140 -6.28 -16.32 -10.20
CA LYS A 140 -6.88 -17.63 -10.41
C LYS A 140 -7.84 -18.00 -9.28
N TRP A 141 -7.44 -17.75 -8.03
CA TRP A 141 -8.28 -18.01 -6.86
C TRP A 141 -9.56 -17.17 -6.85
N ILE A 142 -9.49 -15.88 -7.26
CA ILE A 142 -10.69 -15.05 -7.42
C ILE A 142 -11.61 -15.61 -8.49
N LYS A 143 -11.06 -16.06 -9.64
CA LYS A 143 -11.85 -16.60 -10.76
C LYS A 143 -12.67 -17.83 -10.40
N THR A 144 -12.22 -18.65 -9.45
CA THR A 144 -12.96 -19.86 -9.03
C THR A 144 -14.24 -19.54 -8.26
N ASN A 145 -14.36 -18.34 -7.68
CA ASN A 145 -15.58 -17.91 -7.01
C ASN A 145 -15.74 -16.38 -7.10
N PRO A 146 -16.71 -15.87 -7.88
CA PRO A 146 -16.94 -14.43 -8.05
C PRO A 146 -17.15 -13.64 -6.75
N LYS A 147 -17.67 -14.28 -5.69
CA LYS A 147 -17.84 -13.66 -4.36
C LYS A 147 -16.50 -13.24 -3.74
N ARG A 148 -15.38 -13.82 -4.17
CA ARG A 148 -14.03 -13.49 -3.70
C ARG A 148 -13.51 -12.14 -4.23
N LEU A 149 -14.18 -11.56 -5.24
CA LEU A 149 -13.82 -10.27 -5.80
C LEU A 149 -13.83 -9.16 -4.74
N LYS A 150 -14.68 -9.27 -3.72
CA LYS A 150 -14.73 -8.34 -2.59
C LYS A 150 -13.42 -8.24 -1.79
N PHE A 151 -12.54 -9.22 -1.91
CA PHE A 151 -11.23 -9.24 -1.25
C PHE A 151 -10.10 -8.69 -2.14
N ALA A 152 -10.39 -8.28 -3.37
CA ALA A 152 -9.39 -7.80 -4.30
C ALA A 152 -9.30 -6.26 -4.32
N LYS A 153 -8.09 -5.74 -4.51
CA LYS A 153 -7.80 -4.32 -4.68
C LYS A 153 -8.22 -3.84 -6.08
N THR A 154 -9.52 -3.84 -6.33
CA THR A 154 -10.10 -3.62 -7.66
C THR A 154 -9.89 -2.21 -8.22
N GLY A 155 -9.57 -1.23 -7.37
CA GLY A 155 -9.30 0.17 -7.77
C GLY A 155 -8.00 0.38 -8.54
N TRP A 156 -7.11 -0.61 -8.65
CA TRP A 156 -5.86 -0.44 -9.40
C TRP A 156 -6.10 -0.23 -10.89
N PRO A 157 -5.63 0.87 -11.51
CA PRO A 157 -5.90 1.20 -12.91
C PRO A 157 -5.45 0.12 -13.91
N ARG A 158 -4.35 -0.58 -13.61
CA ARG A 158 -3.80 -1.65 -14.46
C ARG A 158 -4.68 -2.89 -14.54
N LEU A 159 -5.64 -3.08 -13.62
CA LEU A 159 -6.54 -4.24 -13.61
C LEU A 159 -7.58 -4.20 -14.74
N LYS A 160 -7.88 -3.02 -15.30
CA LYS A 160 -8.81 -2.85 -16.44
C LYS A 160 -8.48 -3.76 -17.63
N ARG A 161 -7.21 -4.08 -17.85
CA ARG A 161 -6.75 -4.96 -18.94
C ARG A 161 -7.18 -6.42 -18.77
N TYR A 162 -7.62 -6.82 -17.59
CA TYR A 162 -8.07 -8.18 -17.33
C TYR A 162 -9.60 -8.25 -17.33
N LYS A 163 -10.18 -9.14 -18.15
CA LYS A 163 -11.65 -9.32 -18.28
C LYS A 163 -12.37 -9.50 -16.94
N LEU A 164 -11.71 -10.13 -15.96
CA LEU A 164 -12.26 -10.34 -14.62
C LEU A 164 -12.68 -9.01 -13.95
N PHE A 165 -11.92 -7.95 -14.16
CA PHE A 165 -12.11 -6.64 -13.52
C PHE A 165 -12.78 -5.61 -14.43
N SER A 166 -12.97 -5.89 -15.73
CA SER A 166 -13.51 -4.92 -16.68
C SER A 166 -14.94 -4.45 -16.35
N ARG A 167 -15.72 -5.28 -15.66
CA ARG A 167 -17.10 -4.95 -15.24
C ARG A 167 -17.16 -4.19 -13.90
N VAL A 168 -16.10 -4.27 -13.08
CA VAL A 168 -16.05 -3.66 -11.75
C VAL A 168 -15.52 -2.22 -11.83
N ASN A 169 -14.63 -1.98 -12.77
CA ASN A 169 -13.91 -0.71 -12.85
C ASN A 169 -14.41 0.18 -14.00
N LYS A 170 -15.55 0.83 -13.83
CA LYS A 170 -15.77 2.14 -14.46
C LYS A 170 -14.99 3.19 -13.64
N ILE A 171 -13.65 3.07 -13.58
CA ILE A 171 -12.84 4.15 -13.01
C ILE A 171 -12.91 5.28 -14.03
N GLU A 172 -13.65 6.32 -13.71
CA GLU A 172 -13.58 7.56 -14.45
C GLU A 172 -12.15 8.11 -14.34
N PRO A 173 -11.64 8.75 -15.39
CA PRO A 173 -10.33 9.37 -15.32
C PRO A 173 -10.32 10.42 -14.20
N CYS A 174 -9.30 10.37 -13.35
CA CYS A 174 -9.23 11.26 -12.19
C CYS A 174 -8.99 12.71 -12.58
N SER A 175 -8.34 12.95 -13.70
CA SER A 175 -8.05 14.30 -14.21
C SER A 175 -7.84 14.30 -15.72
N LYS A 176 -8.27 15.42 -16.33
CA LYS A 176 -7.84 15.80 -17.67
C LYS A 176 -6.64 16.72 -17.56
N THR A 177 -5.61 16.48 -18.33
CA THR A 177 -4.40 17.30 -18.36
C THR A 177 -3.83 17.37 -19.77
N ILE A 178 -2.87 18.24 -19.98
CA ILE A 178 -2.20 18.40 -21.27
C ILE A 178 -0.94 17.55 -21.28
N CYS A 179 -0.75 16.74 -22.32
CA CYS A 179 0.47 15.97 -22.51
C CYS A 179 1.68 16.90 -22.72
N SER A 180 2.69 16.78 -21.88
CA SER A 180 3.90 17.63 -21.96
C SER A 180 4.73 17.41 -23.24
N LYS A 181 4.49 16.34 -23.99
CA LYS A 181 5.24 16.04 -25.23
C LYS A 181 4.50 16.48 -26.51
N CYS A 182 3.18 16.24 -26.60
CA CYS A 182 2.42 16.50 -27.83
C CYS A 182 1.34 17.57 -27.69
N GLY A 183 1.16 18.18 -26.52
CA GLY A 183 0.19 19.25 -26.26
C GLY A 183 -1.29 18.81 -26.31
N LYS A 184 -1.59 17.54 -26.56
CA LYS A 184 -2.97 17.04 -26.61
C LYS A 184 -3.52 16.83 -25.20
N THR A 185 -4.81 17.12 -25.01
CA THR A 185 -5.51 16.76 -23.77
C THR A 185 -5.54 15.25 -23.62
N CYS A 186 -5.14 14.75 -22.47
CA CYS A 186 -5.19 13.34 -22.11
C CYS A 186 -5.80 13.14 -20.72
N GLU A 187 -6.36 11.97 -20.52
CA GLU A 187 -6.93 11.55 -19.25
C GLU A 187 -5.94 10.67 -18.50
N VAL A 188 -5.71 11.00 -17.24
CA VAL A 188 -4.74 10.29 -16.38
C VAL A 188 -5.43 9.76 -15.12
N PRO A 189 -4.99 8.59 -14.61
CA PRO A 189 -5.58 7.96 -13.42
C PRO A 189 -5.00 8.52 -12.11
N PHE A 190 -4.53 9.78 -12.13
CA PHE A 190 -4.00 10.48 -10.96
C PHE A 190 -4.24 11.97 -11.11
N LYS A 191 -4.18 12.71 -10.01
CA LYS A 191 -4.27 14.17 -10.00
C LYS A 191 -2.85 14.74 -10.20
N PRO A 192 -2.56 15.41 -11.33
CA PRO A 192 -1.26 16.03 -11.53
C PRO A 192 -1.02 17.14 -10.52
N ASP A 193 0.15 17.14 -9.89
CA ASP A 193 0.61 18.15 -8.91
C ASP A 193 1.59 19.17 -9.53
N GLY A 194 1.89 19.02 -10.81
CA GLY A 194 2.84 19.90 -11.54
C GLY A 194 4.31 19.58 -11.30
N SER A 195 4.65 18.68 -10.36
CA SER A 195 6.05 18.36 -10.02
C SER A 195 6.76 17.54 -11.11
N ARG A 196 6.01 16.87 -11.98
CA ARG A 196 6.54 16.00 -13.05
C ARG A 196 5.75 16.18 -14.35
N PRO A 197 6.43 16.06 -15.52
CA PRO A 197 5.75 16.10 -16.80
C PRO A 197 4.79 14.90 -16.95
N VAL A 198 3.58 15.16 -17.48
CA VAL A 198 2.57 14.14 -17.74
C VAL A 198 2.55 13.82 -19.23
N PHE A 199 2.53 12.54 -19.58
CA PHE A 199 2.49 12.09 -20.97
C PHE A 199 1.21 11.28 -21.25
N CYS A 200 0.63 11.47 -22.44
CA CYS A 200 -0.46 10.61 -22.90
C CYS A 200 0.04 9.18 -23.19
N SER A 201 -0.89 8.23 -23.34
CA SER A 201 -0.58 6.82 -23.60
C SER A 201 0.34 6.60 -24.81
N ASP A 202 0.18 7.44 -25.86
CA ASP A 202 0.95 7.31 -27.11
C ASP A 202 2.37 7.87 -26.99
N CYS A 203 2.55 8.89 -26.14
CA CYS A 203 3.85 9.51 -25.88
C CYS A 203 4.65 8.78 -24.78
N TRP A 204 3.99 8.05 -23.92
CA TRP A 204 4.63 7.25 -22.86
C TRP A 204 5.30 5.99 -23.38
N LYS A 205 4.80 5.41 -24.48
CA LYS A 205 5.31 4.17 -25.10
C LYS A 205 6.49 4.38 -26.07
N LYS A 206 6.87 5.62 -26.31
CA LYS A 206 8.04 6.01 -27.14
C LYS A 206 9.15 6.62 -26.27
#